data_e1022e6858452e76002ecdf8907e4c48
#
_entry.id   e1022e6858452e76002ecdf8907e4c48
#
_cell.length_a   1.000
_cell.length_b   1.000
_cell.length_c   1.000
_cell.angle_alpha   90.00
_cell.angle_beta   90.00
_cell.angle_gamma   90.00
#
_symmetry.space_group_name_H-M   'P 1'
#
loop_
_entity.id
_entity.type
_entity.pdbx_description
1 polymer ?
#
loop_
_entity_poly.entity_id
_entity_poly.type
_entity_poly.pdbx_seq_one_letter_code
_entity_poly.pdbx_strand_id
1 'polypeptide(L)'
;MLCNIYAIYMSRNQEEPVYNRIEEARLAHGLSRQELADKVGVHYQTIGYLERGEYSPSLALSLRIAKLLKQEVSELFSLTPFKKGK
;
A
#
# COMPACT_ATOMS: atom_id res chain seq x y z
N MET A 1 1.82 10.49 -28.41
CA MET A 1 1.87 9.30 -29.09
C MET A 1 2.30 8.20 -28.23
N LEU A 2 3.56 8.08 -28.01
CA LEU A 2 4.04 7.01 -27.16
C LEU A 2 3.42 7.08 -25.79
N CYS A 3 3.18 8.27 -25.30
CA CYS A 3 2.60 8.44 -23.98
C CYS A 3 1.24 7.79 -23.88
N ASN A 4 0.45 7.92 -24.93
CA ASN A 4 -0.88 7.35 -24.90
C ASN A 4 -0.85 5.85 -24.82
N ILE A 5 0.01 5.25 -25.64
CA ILE A 5 0.11 3.80 -25.64
C ILE A 5 0.59 3.31 -24.30
N TYR A 6 1.55 4.00 -23.74
CA TYR A 6 2.11 3.62 -22.47
C TYR A 6 1.06 3.74 -21.36
N ALA A 7 0.27 4.79 -21.39
CA ALA A 7 -0.75 5.00 -20.38
C ALA A 7 -1.82 3.90 -20.44
N ILE A 8 -2.19 3.51 -21.65
CA ILE A 8 -3.16 2.44 -21.80
C ILE A 8 -2.62 1.14 -21.25
N TYR A 9 -1.35 0.89 -21.56
CA TYR A 9 -0.71 -0.31 -21.05
C TYR A 9 -0.67 -0.33 -19.53
N MET A 10 -0.35 0.80 -18.94
CA MET A 10 -0.28 0.91 -17.49
C MET A 10 -1.66 0.71 -16.87
N SER A 11 -2.69 1.22 -17.52
CA SER A 11 -4.04 1.03 -17.02
C SER A 11 -4.40 -0.44 -16.93
N ARG A 12 -4.02 -1.22 -17.92
CA ARG A 12 -4.30 -2.64 -17.85
C ARG A 12 -3.57 -3.30 -16.71
N ASN A 13 -2.33 -2.90 -16.50
CA ASN A 13 -1.56 -3.47 -15.41
C ASN A 13 -2.18 -3.14 -14.08
N GLN A 14 -2.83 -1.99 -14.00
CA GLN A 14 -3.43 -1.57 -12.75
C GLN A 14 -4.63 -2.40 -12.38
N GLU A 15 -5.10 -3.23 -13.28
CA GLU A 15 -6.21 -4.12 -12.95
C GLU A 15 -5.78 -5.26 -12.06
N GLU A 16 -4.48 -5.51 -12.00
CA GLU A 16 -3.99 -6.56 -11.13
C GLU A 16 -4.04 -6.06 -9.70
N PRO A 17 -4.75 -6.76 -8.81
CA PRO A 17 -4.86 -6.29 -7.42
C PRO A 17 -3.56 -6.48 -6.67
N VAL A 18 -3.33 -5.56 -5.74
CA VAL A 18 -2.21 -5.68 -4.83
C VAL A 18 -2.78 -5.81 -3.44
N TYR A 19 -2.41 -6.88 -2.77
CA TYR A 19 -2.88 -7.15 -1.41
C TYR A 19 -1.88 -6.60 -0.42
N ASN A 20 -2.35 -6.24 0.77
CA ASN A 20 -1.44 -5.66 1.75
C ASN A 20 -1.86 -6.03 3.17
N ARG A 21 -0.90 -5.85 4.07
CA ARG A 21 -1.11 -6.05 5.50
C ARG A 21 -0.88 -4.77 6.28
N ILE A 22 -1.14 -3.64 5.66
CA ILE A 22 -0.87 -2.37 6.32
C ILE A 22 -1.69 -2.22 7.58
N GLU A 23 -2.97 -2.53 7.53
CA GLU A 23 -3.82 -2.39 8.70
C GLU A 23 -3.33 -3.26 9.84
N GLU A 24 -3.04 -4.51 9.55
CA GLU A 24 -2.57 -5.44 10.55
C GLU A 24 -1.28 -4.96 11.20
N ALA A 25 -0.33 -4.53 10.38
CA ALA A 25 0.96 -4.05 10.90
C ALA A 25 0.79 -2.75 11.66
N ARG A 26 -0.09 -1.87 11.17
CA ARG A 26 -0.36 -0.60 11.83
C ARG A 26 -0.90 -0.84 13.23
N LEU A 27 -1.87 -1.72 13.33
CA LEU A 27 -2.48 -2.03 14.62
C LEU A 27 -1.49 -2.69 15.56
N ALA A 28 -0.61 -3.52 15.01
CA ALA A 28 0.43 -4.15 15.83
C ALA A 28 1.38 -3.12 16.43
N HIS A 29 1.52 -1.98 15.79
CA HIS A 29 2.35 -0.89 16.32
C HIS A 29 1.54 0.11 17.13
N GLY A 30 0.26 -0.14 17.32
CA GLY A 30 -0.57 0.73 18.12
C GLY A 30 -0.85 2.08 17.48
N LEU A 31 -0.86 2.14 16.16
CA LEU A 31 -1.03 3.40 15.45
C LEU A 31 -2.43 3.52 14.87
N SER A 32 -3.00 4.72 14.96
CA SER A 32 -4.21 5.02 14.23
C SER A 32 -3.85 5.34 12.79
N ARG A 33 -4.88 5.38 11.92
CA ARG A 33 -4.64 5.79 10.54
C ARG A 33 -4.08 7.20 10.47
N GLN A 34 -4.60 8.09 11.33
CA GLN A 34 -4.11 9.46 11.34
C GLN A 34 -2.63 9.51 11.74
N GLU A 35 -2.25 8.72 12.73
CA GLU A 35 -0.87 8.71 13.17
C GLU A 35 0.05 8.17 12.10
N LEU A 36 -0.35 7.09 11.44
CA LEU A 36 0.45 6.55 10.35
C LEU A 36 0.57 7.56 9.22
N ALA A 37 -0.55 8.18 8.85
CA ALA A 37 -0.57 9.16 7.77
C ALA A 37 0.38 10.31 8.07
N ASP A 38 0.31 10.84 9.29
CA ASP A 38 1.17 11.94 9.67
C ASP A 38 2.65 11.56 9.55
N LYS A 39 2.98 10.35 9.96
CA LYS A 39 4.37 9.93 9.97
C LYS A 39 4.92 9.69 8.58
N VAL A 40 4.08 9.29 7.64
CA VAL A 40 4.56 9.05 6.27
C VAL A 40 4.22 10.19 5.33
N GLY A 41 3.54 11.22 5.81
CA GLY A 41 3.35 12.44 5.03
C GLY A 41 2.22 12.39 4.04
N VAL A 42 1.13 11.71 4.36
CA VAL A 42 -0.04 11.68 3.48
C VAL A 42 -1.29 11.95 4.31
N HIS A 43 -2.41 12.12 3.61
CA HIS A 43 -3.68 12.33 4.28
C HIS A 43 -4.17 11.00 4.84
N TYR A 44 -4.89 11.06 5.97
CA TYR A 44 -5.33 9.81 6.58
C TYR A 44 -6.29 9.02 5.69
N GLN A 45 -7.03 9.70 4.83
CA GLN A 45 -7.91 9.00 3.89
C GLN A 45 -7.13 8.14 2.92
N THR A 46 -5.92 8.58 2.57
CA THR A 46 -5.06 7.79 1.71
C THR A 46 -4.72 6.46 2.37
N ILE A 47 -4.45 6.48 3.66
CA ILE A 47 -4.16 5.24 4.38
C ILE A 47 -5.37 4.31 4.31
N GLY A 48 -6.57 4.84 4.47
CA GLY A 48 -7.78 4.04 4.36
C GLY A 48 -7.93 3.38 3.00
N TYR A 49 -7.69 4.15 1.94
CA TYR A 49 -7.76 3.62 0.58
C TYR A 49 -6.71 2.52 0.37
N LEU A 50 -5.50 2.74 0.88
CA LEU A 50 -4.46 1.74 0.76
C LEU A 50 -4.84 0.44 1.46
N GLU A 51 -5.36 0.56 2.67
CA GLU A 51 -5.69 -0.63 3.46
C GLU A 51 -6.78 -1.45 2.81
N ARG A 52 -7.71 -0.78 2.14
CA ARG A 52 -8.80 -1.48 1.46
C ARG A 52 -8.43 -1.99 0.09
N GLY A 53 -7.22 -1.69 -0.36
CA GLY A 53 -6.78 -2.11 -1.67
C GLY A 53 -7.37 -1.29 -2.82
N GLU A 54 -7.89 -0.11 -2.50
CA GLU A 54 -8.51 0.75 -3.50
C GLU A 54 -7.53 1.69 -4.17
N TYR A 55 -6.30 1.70 -3.69
CA TYR A 55 -5.28 2.60 -4.20
C TYR A 55 -3.93 1.94 -4.03
N SER A 56 -3.16 1.91 -5.12
CA SER A 56 -1.82 1.35 -5.06
C SER A 56 -0.82 2.45 -4.76
N PRO A 57 0.00 2.29 -3.74
CA PRO A 57 0.95 3.35 -3.38
C PRO A 57 2.11 3.39 -4.37
N SER A 58 2.75 4.56 -4.45
CA SER A 58 4.00 4.65 -5.17
C SER A 58 5.04 3.81 -4.43
N LEU A 59 6.11 3.48 -5.13
CA LEU A 59 7.18 2.74 -4.48
C LEU A 59 7.76 3.52 -3.30
N ALA A 60 7.92 4.84 -3.47
CA ALA A 60 8.46 5.64 -2.38
C ALA A 60 7.58 5.59 -1.15
N LEU A 61 6.27 5.71 -1.34
CA LEU A 61 5.36 5.64 -0.20
C LEU A 61 5.39 4.26 0.42
N SER A 62 5.45 3.22 -0.40
CA SER A 62 5.53 1.85 0.10
C SER A 62 6.75 1.65 0.96
N LEU A 63 7.88 2.18 0.51
CA LEU A 63 9.12 2.05 1.28
C LEU A 63 9.07 2.80 2.59
N ARG A 64 8.43 3.98 2.59
CA ARG A 64 8.29 4.74 3.82
C ARG A 64 7.41 4.02 4.84
N ILE A 65 6.31 3.48 4.36
CA ILE A 65 5.40 2.74 5.24
C ILE A 65 6.11 1.52 5.81
N ALA A 66 6.80 0.79 4.95
CA ALA A 66 7.50 -0.43 5.38
C ALA A 66 8.55 -0.08 6.43
N LYS A 67 9.32 0.97 6.19
CA LYS A 67 10.34 1.37 7.14
C LYS A 67 9.74 1.75 8.48
N LEU A 68 8.66 2.50 8.45
CA LEU A 68 8.01 2.92 9.70
C LEU A 68 7.47 1.73 10.46
N LEU A 69 6.87 0.77 9.76
CA LEU A 69 6.30 -0.40 10.40
C LEU A 69 7.31 -1.51 10.62
N LYS A 70 8.56 -1.27 10.26
CA LYS A 70 9.67 -2.18 10.49
C LYS A 70 9.46 -3.53 9.82
N GLN A 71 8.98 -3.49 8.58
CA GLN A 71 8.78 -4.68 7.79
C GLN A 71 9.35 -4.46 6.40
N GLU A 72 9.61 -5.57 5.71
CA GLU A 72 10.01 -5.49 4.31
C GLU A 72 8.79 -5.19 3.45
N VAL A 73 9.01 -4.52 2.33
CA VAL A 73 7.91 -4.25 1.41
C VAL A 73 7.24 -5.56 1.01
N SER A 74 8.03 -6.61 0.80
CA SER A 74 7.48 -7.89 0.39
C SER A 74 6.65 -8.56 1.48
N GLU A 75 6.80 -8.12 2.72
CA GLU A 75 5.97 -8.64 3.80
C GLU A 75 4.65 -7.89 3.91
N LEU A 76 4.64 -6.64 3.46
CA LEU A 76 3.45 -5.80 3.55
C LEU A 76 2.58 -5.86 2.33
N PHE A 77 3.16 -6.10 1.16
CA PHE A 77 2.44 -6.06 -0.12
C PHE A 77 2.66 -7.34 -0.88
N SER A 78 1.66 -7.77 -1.62
CA SER A 78 1.76 -9.00 -2.37
C SER A 78 0.80 -8.96 -3.56
N LEU A 79 1.17 -9.66 -4.61
CA LEU A 79 0.27 -9.84 -5.74
C LEU A 79 -0.68 -11.01 -5.54
N THR A 80 -0.50 -11.75 -4.47
CA THR A 80 -1.41 -12.85 -4.12
C THR A 80 -1.95 -12.60 -2.73
N PRO A 81 -3.15 -13.11 -2.42
CA PRO A 81 -3.72 -12.90 -1.09
C PRO A 81 -2.83 -13.49 -0.01
N PHE A 82 -2.74 -12.80 1.10
CA PHE A 82 -2.03 -13.32 2.26
C PHE A 82 -2.84 -14.42 2.89
N LYS A 83 -2.15 -15.41 3.42
CA LYS A 83 -2.83 -16.47 4.14
C LYS A 83 -3.26 -15.95 5.50
N LYS A 84 -4.43 -16.37 5.91
CA LYS A 84 -4.90 -16.00 7.21
C LYS A 84 -4.61 -17.08 8.21
N GLY A 85 -4.38 -16.65 9.37
CA GLY A 85 -4.20 -17.60 10.40
C GLY A 85 -2.99 -18.37 10.24
N LYS A 86 -3.20 -18.46 10.18
CA LYS A 86 -2.45 -19.30 10.24
C LYS A 86 -2.67 -19.73 10.50
#